data_b7cfde59b8a4036507710a412a54532e
#
_entry.id   b7cfde59b8a4036507710a412a54532e
#
_cell.length_a   1.000
_cell.length_b   1.000
_cell.length_c   1.000
_cell.angle_alpha   90.00
_cell.angle_beta   90.00
_cell.angle_gamma   90.00
#
_symmetry.space_group_name_H-M   'P 1'
#
loop_
_entity.id
_entity.type
_entity.pdbx_description
1 polymer ?
#
loop_
_entity_poly.entity_id
_entity_poly.type
_entity_poly.pdbx_seq_one_letter_code
_entity_poly.pdbx_strand_id
1 'polypeptide(L)'
;MPTVSVNKQQLFDLLGKDYTSQEFDELCFEFGMEMDEDTTEEALKTGEEPELKLDISANRYDLLCIEGISQSLNEYLERKERPDYKLSKPTTKLIIDKSTEQIRPFATAAVLRNIKLNEKSYASFIALQDKLHANLCRNRSLVAMGTHDLDSIEGPFHYRALPPKDIKFIPLNQTQEFTGDKLIEFYKSPEQKNNIGRYVHIIEDSPVFPVIMDSKDRVCSLPPLINSEHSKISVNTRNILIDITATDKTKAEIVLNILTTMFSRYCDEPFTVEPVEIVSEHNGQSRLAPNFNDRIMDVSIKYINSCLGLDQSADEIAHCLKKMSLHAVQSKEDKDILHVDIPVTRPDILHACDIMEDAAVGYGFNNLPKGEKLSNANFIAKPLPINKVSDIFRVASSQATWVEVLPLTLCSHDENFKFLRQSDNGDLAVKLANPKTLEYQVVRTTLLPGILKTVKENRKHSLPIKVFETGDVVFKDDKLERKAYNERHWAAIYVGKNSGFEIIQGLLGKIMQTFRTEWIADYGAAASGRGYWIEEDDSVKTYFPGRGAKVMFRSKEGAEPKQIGHLGVLHPEVMMNFDVPFAASFVEVNAEVFL
;
A
#
# COMPACT_ATOMS: atom_id res chain seq x y z
N MET A 1 4.80 -9.60 1.26
CA MET A 1 6.22 -9.32 0.97
C MET A 1 6.61 -10.04 -0.31
N PRO A 2 7.59 -9.59 -1.10
CA PRO A 2 8.06 -10.36 -2.25
C PRO A 2 8.89 -11.55 -1.78
N THR A 3 8.52 -12.76 -2.21
CA THR A 3 9.30 -13.97 -1.97
C THR A 3 10.34 -14.11 -3.08
N VAL A 4 11.60 -14.36 -2.73
CA VAL A 4 12.71 -14.59 -3.67
C VAL A 4 13.22 -16.02 -3.49
N SER A 5 13.20 -16.80 -4.58
CA SER A 5 13.80 -18.13 -4.60
C SER A 5 15.25 -18.03 -5.05
N VAL A 6 16.15 -18.61 -4.27
CA VAL A 6 17.59 -18.65 -4.57
C VAL A 6 18.12 -20.07 -4.45
N ASN A 7 19.04 -20.42 -5.35
CA ASN A 7 19.71 -21.72 -5.25
C ASN A 7 20.53 -21.82 -3.95
N LYS A 8 20.23 -22.82 -3.13
CA LYS A 8 20.81 -23.00 -1.79
C LYS A 8 22.33 -23.12 -1.81
N GLN A 9 22.87 -24.01 -2.63
CA GLN A 9 24.31 -24.23 -2.69
C GLN A 9 25.03 -23.01 -3.24
N GLN A 10 24.50 -22.37 -4.27
CA GLN A 10 25.10 -21.17 -4.84
C GLN A 10 25.16 -20.03 -3.80
N LEU A 11 24.11 -19.86 -3.00
CA LEU A 11 24.11 -18.85 -1.95
C LEU A 11 25.16 -19.15 -0.88
N PHE A 12 25.27 -20.42 -0.44
CA PHE A 12 26.26 -20.81 0.56
C PHE A 12 27.70 -20.71 0.04
N ASP A 13 27.94 -21.04 -1.23
CA ASP A 13 29.22 -20.80 -1.89
C ASP A 13 29.61 -19.30 -1.88
N LEU A 14 28.64 -18.42 -2.16
CA LEU A 14 28.85 -16.95 -2.11
C LEU A 14 29.09 -16.43 -0.69
N LEU A 15 28.52 -17.07 0.31
CA LEU A 15 28.73 -16.77 1.73
C LEU A 15 30.03 -17.42 2.28
N GLY A 16 30.61 -18.40 1.57
CA GLY A 16 31.83 -19.10 1.97
C GLY A 16 31.65 -20.01 3.19
N LYS A 17 30.42 -20.43 3.48
CA LYS A 17 30.08 -21.37 4.55
C LYS A 17 28.78 -22.09 4.22
N ASP A 18 28.75 -23.39 4.47
CA ASP A 18 27.51 -24.16 4.48
C ASP A 18 26.78 -23.98 5.81
N TYR A 19 25.48 -23.85 5.74
CA TYR A 19 24.60 -23.69 6.88
C TYR A 19 23.58 -24.84 6.93
N THR A 20 23.24 -25.29 8.12
CA THR A 20 21.99 -26.04 8.30
C THR A 20 20.80 -25.13 8.08
N SER A 21 19.62 -25.69 7.76
CA SER A 21 18.40 -24.89 7.58
C SER A 21 18.10 -24.04 8.80
N GLN A 22 18.28 -24.57 10.01
CA GLN A 22 18.06 -23.82 11.25
C GLN A 22 19.07 -22.67 11.43
N GLU A 23 20.37 -22.92 11.21
CA GLU A 23 21.39 -21.85 11.32
C GLU A 23 21.15 -20.73 10.31
N PHE A 24 20.66 -21.08 9.10
CA PHE A 24 20.38 -20.08 8.08
C PHE A 24 19.09 -19.29 8.39
N ASP A 25 18.07 -19.94 8.92
CA ASP A 25 16.85 -19.30 9.37
C ASP A 25 17.12 -18.30 10.51
N GLU A 26 17.95 -18.70 11.51
CA GLU A 26 18.41 -17.83 12.58
C GLU A 26 19.18 -16.60 12.03
N LEU A 27 20.07 -16.81 11.05
CA LEU A 27 20.79 -15.70 10.39
C LEU A 27 19.84 -14.77 9.63
N CYS A 28 18.88 -15.31 8.89
CA CYS A 28 17.86 -14.51 8.20
C CYS A 28 17.07 -13.67 9.19
N PHE A 29 16.61 -14.28 10.27
CA PHE A 29 15.85 -13.62 11.32
C PHE A 29 16.65 -12.48 11.99
N GLU A 30 17.93 -12.69 12.30
CA GLU A 30 18.81 -11.66 12.86
C GLU A 30 19.03 -10.50 11.90
N PHE A 31 19.14 -10.77 10.59
CA PHE A 31 19.33 -9.74 9.57
C PHE A 31 18.03 -8.99 9.20
N GLY A 32 16.87 -9.58 9.46
CA GLY A 32 15.56 -8.99 9.14
C GLY A 32 14.95 -9.50 7.83
N MET A 33 15.27 -10.74 7.46
CA MET A 33 14.58 -11.52 6.41
C MET A 33 13.86 -12.71 7.06
N GLU A 34 12.92 -13.31 6.34
CA GLU A 34 12.22 -14.51 6.79
C GLU A 34 12.47 -15.66 5.79
N MET A 35 12.89 -16.82 6.29
CA MET A 35 12.99 -18.01 5.46
C MET A 35 11.65 -18.74 5.46
N ASP A 36 10.88 -18.60 4.35
CA ASP A 36 9.57 -19.22 4.18
C ASP A 36 9.67 -20.73 3.96
N GLU A 37 10.62 -21.17 3.13
CA GLU A 37 10.77 -22.59 2.77
C GLU A 37 12.21 -22.95 2.40
N ASP A 38 12.64 -24.13 2.82
CA ASP A 38 13.84 -24.83 2.33
C ASP A 38 13.40 -26.08 1.56
N THR A 39 13.55 -26.08 0.25
CA THR A 39 13.05 -27.14 -0.62
C THR A 39 13.95 -28.40 -0.67
N THR A 40 14.93 -28.53 0.24
CA THR A 40 15.91 -29.65 0.21
C THR A 40 15.24 -31.02 0.22
N GLU A 41 14.18 -31.22 1.02
CA GLU A 41 13.48 -32.52 1.07
C GLU A 41 12.68 -32.83 -0.20
N GLU A 42 12.15 -31.79 -0.84
CA GLU A 42 11.39 -31.89 -2.09
C GLU A 42 12.33 -32.14 -3.26
N ALA A 43 13.46 -31.45 -3.31
CA ALA A 43 14.51 -31.59 -4.28
C ALA A 43 15.09 -33.02 -4.33
N LEU A 44 15.22 -33.67 -3.17
CA LEU A 44 15.63 -35.08 -3.08
C LEU A 44 14.63 -36.05 -3.76
N LYS A 45 13.36 -35.69 -3.85
CA LYS A 45 12.31 -36.51 -4.47
C LYS A 45 12.18 -36.24 -5.98
N THR A 46 12.34 -34.99 -6.37
CA THR A 46 12.15 -34.52 -7.77
C THR A 46 13.42 -34.59 -8.60
N GLY A 47 14.60 -34.59 -7.96
CA GLY A 47 15.91 -34.52 -8.63
C GLY A 47 16.27 -33.09 -9.08
N GLU A 48 15.57 -32.08 -8.61
CA GLU A 48 15.86 -30.67 -8.85
C GLU A 48 16.95 -30.15 -7.89
N GLU A 49 17.53 -28.98 -8.18
CA GLU A 49 18.46 -28.33 -7.26
C GLU A 49 17.68 -27.72 -6.07
N PRO A 50 18.17 -27.86 -4.81
CA PRO A 50 17.48 -27.27 -3.66
C PRO A 50 17.51 -25.75 -3.68
N GLU A 51 16.39 -25.13 -3.34
CA GLU A 51 16.20 -23.69 -3.24
C GLU A 51 15.83 -23.27 -1.83
N LEU A 52 16.16 -22.03 -1.50
CA LEU A 52 15.66 -21.32 -0.33
C LEU A 52 14.68 -20.24 -0.81
N LYS A 53 13.47 -20.24 -0.24
CA LYS A 53 12.48 -19.18 -0.47
C LYS A 53 12.55 -18.19 0.68
N LEU A 54 12.91 -16.96 0.33
CA LEU A 54 13.13 -15.89 1.29
C LEU A 54 12.09 -14.79 1.10
N ASP A 55 11.40 -14.41 2.16
CA ASP A 55 10.51 -13.28 2.19
C ASP A 55 11.28 -12.01 2.52
N ILE A 56 11.25 -11.06 1.60
CA ILE A 56 12.01 -9.83 1.66
C ILE A 56 11.09 -8.68 2.02
N SER A 57 11.54 -7.78 2.91
CA SER A 57 10.81 -6.56 3.22
C SER A 57 10.55 -5.72 1.97
N ALA A 58 9.35 -5.16 1.84
CA ALA A 58 8.87 -4.51 0.61
C ALA A 58 9.69 -3.28 0.19
N ASN A 59 10.47 -2.68 1.09
CA ASN A 59 11.35 -1.53 0.88
C ASN A 59 12.79 -1.92 0.51
N ARG A 60 13.22 -3.19 0.70
CA ARG A 60 14.57 -3.67 0.46
C ARG A 60 14.72 -4.22 -0.96
N TYR A 61 14.78 -3.31 -1.93
CA TYR A 61 14.94 -3.66 -3.36
C TYR A 61 16.30 -4.24 -3.71
N ASP A 62 17.30 -3.97 -2.89
CA ASP A 62 18.66 -4.54 -2.96
C ASP A 62 18.71 -6.03 -2.68
N LEU A 63 17.71 -6.60 -2.00
CA LEU A 63 17.64 -8.01 -1.62
C LEU A 63 16.79 -8.87 -2.58
N LEU A 64 16.40 -8.35 -3.73
CA LEU A 64 15.51 -9.06 -4.67
C LEU A 64 16.23 -10.08 -5.58
N CYS A 65 17.51 -10.31 -5.37
CA CYS A 65 18.31 -11.31 -6.11
C CYS A 65 19.41 -11.91 -5.22
N ILE A 66 19.96 -13.04 -5.63
CA ILE A 66 21.03 -13.74 -4.90
C ILE A 66 22.29 -12.87 -4.73
N GLU A 67 22.59 -12.03 -5.72
CA GLU A 67 23.72 -11.11 -5.70
C GLU A 67 23.61 -10.09 -4.56
N GLY A 68 22.43 -9.51 -4.40
CA GLY A 68 22.17 -8.56 -3.33
C GLY A 68 22.09 -9.21 -1.96
N ILE A 69 21.37 -10.32 -1.84
CA ILE A 69 21.28 -11.10 -0.60
C ILE A 69 22.65 -11.52 -0.11
N SER A 70 23.46 -12.14 -0.99
CA SER A 70 24.81 -12.60 -0.62
C SER A 70 25.73 -11.45 -0.25
N GLN A 71 25.63 -10.31 -0.92
CA GLN A 71 26.42 -9.11 -0.60
C GLN A 71 26.08 -8.58 0.78
N SER A 72 24.79 -8.33 1.03
CA SER A 72 24.32 -7.74 2.29
C SER A 72 24.58 -8.68 3.49
N LEU A 73 24.39 -9.98 3.35
CA LEU A 73 24.72 -10.94 4.40
C LEU A 73 26.24 -11.02 4.66
N ASN A 74 27.09 -10.92 3.64
CA ASN A 74 28.54 -10.86 3.83
C ASN A 74 28.99 -9.58 4.54
N GLU A 75 28.33 -8.44 4.30
CA GLU A 75 28.58 -7.20 5.03
C GLU A 75 28.11 -7.31 6.49
N TYR A 76 26.91 -7.85 6.71
CA TYR A 76 26.37 -8.11 8.05
C TYR A 76 27.29 -9.02 8.89
N LEU A 77 27.81 -10.06 8.27
CA LEU A 77 28.76 -11.01 8.87
C LEU A 77 30.20 -10.49 8.93
N GLU A 78 30.45 -9.26 8.48
CA GLU A 78 31.77 -8.61 8.44
C GLU A 78 32.82 -9.40 7.64
N ARG A 79 32.39 -10.17 6.62
CA ARG A 79 33.26 -10.95 5.74
C ARG A 79 33.74 -10.19 4.53
N LYS A 80 32.90 -9.24 4.08
CA LYS A 80 33.22 -8.34 2.94
C LYS A 80 32.81 -6.92 3.28
N GLU A 81 33.47 -5.98 2.65
CA GLU A 81 33.08 -4.58 2.71
C GLU A 81 32.13 -4.24 1.55
N ARG A 82 31.41 -3.13 1.72
CA ARG A 82 30.57 -2.56 0.66
C ARG A 82 31.40 -2.29 -0.58
N PRO A 83 30.97 -2.70 -1.79
CA PRO A 83 31.66 -2.40 -3.04
C PRO A 83 31.72 -0.89 -3.29
N ASP A 84 32.84 -0.45 -3.89
CA ASP A 84 33.00 0.90 -4.40
C ASP A 84 32.52 0.93 -5.87
N TYR A 85 31.30 1.43 -6.08
CA TYR A 85 30.70 1.52 -7.41
C TYR A 85 31.26 2.71 -8.19
N LYS A 86 31.74 2.45 -9.41
CA LYS A 86 32.41 3.44 -10.26
C LYS A 86 31.69 3.65 -11.57
N LEU A 87 31.84 4.86 -12.10
CA LEU A 87 31.39 5.21 -13.44
C LEU A 87 32.59 5.36 -14.36
N SER A 88 32.52 4.71 -15.53
CA SER A 88 33.48 4.91 -16.61
C SER A 88 33.15 6.17 -17.44
N LYS A 89 33.87 6.41 -18.53
CA LYS A 89 33.55 7.53 -19.44
C LYS A 89 32.29 7.23 -20.25
N PRO A 90 31.35 8.18 -20.38
CA PRO A 90 30.16 7.99 -21.20
C PRO A 90 30.56 7.95 -22.69
N THR A 91 30.05 6.95 -23.41
CA THR A 91 30.19 6.85 -24.88
C THR A 91 28.84 6.81 -25.58
N THR A 92 27.77 6.59 -24.82
CA THR A 92 26.43 6.34 -25.32
C THR A 92 25.50 7.50 -24.96
N LYS A 93 24.55 7.83 -25.84
CA LYS A 93 23.55 8.88 -25.64
C LYS A 93 22.14 8.35 -25.84
N LEU A 94 21.21 8.80 -24.98
CA LEU A 94 19.77 8.62 -25.11
C LEU A 94 19.09 9.99 -25.22
N ILE A 95 18.47 10.26 -26.36
CA ILE A 95 17.79 11.53 -26.64
C ILE A 95 16.29 11.33 -26.44
N ILE A 96 15.71 12.10 -25.51
CA ILE A 96 14.29 12.07 -25.19
C ILE A 96 13.56 13.14 -25.99
N ASP A 97 12.63 12.73 -26.83
CA ASP A 97 11.79 13.63 -27.62
C ASP A 97 10.61 14.16 -26.80
N LYS A 98 10.18 15.40 -27.08
CA LYS A 98 9.06 16.04 -26.40
C LYS A 98 7.74 15.28 -26.52
N SER A 99 7.55 14.51 -27.59
CA SER A 99 6.35 13.70 -27.79
C SER A 99 6.07 12.73 -26.65
N THR A 100 7.10 12.30 -25.89
CA THR A 100 6.99 11.36 -24.77
C THR A 100 6.24 11.91 -23.56
N GLU A 101 6.13 13.26 -23.43
CA GLU A 101 5.38 13.91 -22.35
C GLU A 101 3.90 13.49 -22.31
N GLN A 102 3.34 13.08 -23.44
CA GLN A 102 1.94 12.68 -23.57
C GLN A 102 1.65 11.33 -22.90
N ILE A 103 2.67 10.50 -22.68
CA ILE A 103 2.46 9.13 -22.20
C ILE A 103 3.42 8.71 -21.08
N ARG A 104 4.74 8.80 -21.30
CA ARG A 104 5.79 8.41 -20.33
C ARG A 104 6.97 9.38 -20.45
N PRO A 105 7.00 10.47 -19.64
CA PRO A 105 7.90 11.60 -19.89
C PRO A 105 9.37 11.33 -19.54
N PHE A 106 9.67 10.31 -18.74
CA PHE A 106 11.01 10.08 -18.24
C PHE A 106 11.64 8.83 -18.85
N ALA A 107 12.93 8.94 -19.17
CA ALA A 107 13.75 7.80 -19.48
C ALA A 107 15.15 7.96 -18.88
N THR A 108 15.80 6.83 -18.64
CA THR A 108 17.18 6.74 -18.17
C THR A 108 17.82 5.47 -18.73
N ALA A 109 19.14 5.40 -18.76
CA ALA A 109 19.83 4.24 -19.32
C ALA A 109 21.23 4.07 -18.70
N ALA A 110 21.78 2.87 -18.83
CA ALA A 110 23.16 2.55 -18.48
C ALA A 110 23.69 1.42 -19.37
N VAL A 111 25.01 1.27 -19.40
CA VAL A 111 25.65 0.16 -20.12
C VAL A 111 26.52 -0.64 -19.17
N LEU A 112 26.35 -1.98 -19.20
CA LEU A 112 27.25 -2.95 -18.59
C LEU A 112 28.23 -3.42 -19.66
N ARG A 113 29.49 -3.03 -19.56
CA ARG A 113 30.55 -3.37 -20.53
C ARG A 113 31.25 -4.67 -20.16
N ASN A 114 31.53 -5.47 -21.20
CA ASN A 114 32.29 -6.70 -21.09
C ASN A 114 31.78 -7.61 -19.97
N ILE A 115 30.44 -7.68 -19.82
CA ILE A 115 29.80 -8.53 -18.82
C ILE A 115 29.97 -10.01 -19.20
N LYS A 116 30.20 -10.85 -18.18
CA LYS A 116 30.34 -12.30 -18.32
C LYS A 116 29.30 -13.03 -17.52
N LEU A 117 28.17 -13.30 -18.13
CA LEU A 117 27.10 -14.08 -17.52
C LEU A 117 27.27 -15.56 -17.83
N ASN A 118 26.94 -16.41 -16.87
CA ASN A 118 26.65 -17.82 -17.06
C ASN A 118 25.13 -18.04 -16.98
N GLU A 119 24.65 -19.26 -17.16
CA GLU A 119 23.24 -19.59 -17.14
C GLU A 119 22.54 -19.16 -15.84
N LYS A 120 23.20 -19.39 -14.67
CA LYS A 120 22.65 -19.02 -13.35
C LYS A 120 22.59 -17.50 -13.17
N SER A 121 23.66 -16.79 -13.48
CA SER A 121 23.67 -15.31 -13.35
C SER A 121 22.77 -14.62 -14.39
N TYR A 122 22.63 -15.21 -15.59
CA TYR A 122 21.66 -14.73 -16.58
C TYR A 122 20.22 -14.93 -16.09
N ALA A 123 19.89 -16.09 -15.55
CA ALA A 123 18.59 -16.36 -14.97
C ALA A 123 18.28 -15.41 -13.78
N SER A 124 19.28 -15.15 -12.91
CA SER A 124 19.16 -14.19 -11.82
C SER A 124 18.91 -12.75 -12.34
N PHE A 125 19.58 -12.36 -13.44
CA PHE A 125 19.37 -11.05 -14.07
C PHE A 125 17.94 -10.86 -14.56
N ILE A 126 17.37 -11.86 -15.20
CA ILE A 126 15.97 -11.84 -15.67
C ILE A 126 15.01 -11.87 -14.48
N ALA A 127 15.29 -12.73 -13.48
CA ALA A 127 14.45 -12.83 -12.27
C ALA A 127 14.38 -11.49 -11.49
N LEU A 128 15.51 -10.77 -11.35
CA LEU A 128 15.53 -9.45 -10.72
C LEU A 128 14.66 -8.46 -11.50
N GLN A 129 14.73 -8.45 -12.85
CA GLN A 129 13.88 -7.59 -13.67
C GLN A 129 12.39 -7.86 -13.41
N ASP A 130 12.00 -9.14 -13.36
CA ASP A 130 10.61 -9.53 -13.11
C ASP A 130 10.15 -9.13 -11.70
N LYS A 131 11.01 -9.32 -10.68
CA LYS A 131 10.72 -8.90 -9.30
C LYS A 131 10.58 -7.37 -9.19
N LEU A 132 11.46 -6.60 -9.79
CA LEU A 132 11.36 -5.14 -9.82
C LEU A 132 10.09 -4.69 -10.57
N HIS A 133 9.79 -5.29 -11.74
CA HIS A 133 8.56 -5.00 -12.49
C HIS A 133 7.29 -5.25 -11.68
N ALA A 134 7.23 -6.37 -10.94
CA ALA A 134 6.07 -6.73 -10.12
C ALA A 134 5.89 -5.80 -8.92
N ASN A 135 6.99 -5.36 -8.30
CA ASN A 135 6.98 -4.59 -7.05
C ASN A 135 7.11 -3.07 -7.29
N LEU A 136 8.34 -2.53 -7.27
CA LEU A 136 8.62 -1.09 -7.36
C LEU A 136 8.02 -0.44 -8.59
N CYS A 137 8.00 -1.14 -9.71
CA CYS A 137 7.49 -0.65 -10.99
C CYS A 137 5.96 -0.76 -11.14
N ARG A 138 5.24 -1.28 -10.16
CA ARG A 138 3.77 -1.51 -10.17
C ARG A 138 3.30 -2.18 -11.45
N ASN A 139 3.80 -3.39 -11.72
CA ASN A 139 3.49 -4.15 -12.93
C ASN A 139 3.70 -3.30 -14.20
N ARG A 140 4.87 -2.66 -14.31
CA ARG A 140 5.31 -1.83 -15.46
C ARG A 140 4.55 -0.52 -15.66
N SER A 141 3.53 -0.21 -14.87
CA SER A 141 2.77 1.03 -15.03
C SER A 141 3.60 2.27 -14.69
N LEU A 142 4.39 2.26 -13.61
CA LEU A 142 5.25 3.39 -13.24
C LEU A 142 6.60 3.36 -13.93
N VAL A 143 7.24 2.21 -13.98
CA VAL A 143 8.57 2.03 -14.58
C VAL A 143 8.57 0.74 -15.39
N ALA A 144 9.16 0.78 -16.57
CA ALA A 144 9.43 -0.39 -17.40
C ALA A 144 10.89 -0.37 -17.83
N MET A 145 11.53 -1.53 -17.86
CA MET A 145 12.91 -1.67 -18.29
C MET A 145 13.03 -2.60 -19.49
N GLY A 146 13.94 -2.24 -20.37
CA GLY A 146 14.41 -3.03 -21.50
C GLY A 146 15.89 -3.35 -21.34
N THR A 147 16.31 -4.45 -21.92
CA THR A 147 17.71 -4.87 -21.95
C THR A 147 18.07 -5.33 -23.35
N HIS A 148 19.15 -4.80 -23.88
CA HIS A 148 19.54 -4.97 -25.27
C HIS A 148 20.98 -5.37 -25.42
N ASP A 149 21.25 -6.25 -26.37
CA ASP A 149 22.61 -6.54 -26.83
C ASP A 149 23.13 -5.33 -27.63
N LEU A 150 24.01 -4.55 -26.99
CA LEU A 150 24.51 -3.31 -27.54
C LEU A 150 25.37 -3.53 -28.80
N ASP A 151 25.91 -4.73 -28.99
CA ASP A 151 26.68 -5.07 -30.18
C ASP A 151 25.79 -5.27 -31.42
N SER A 152 24.48 -5.43 -31.24
CA SER A 152 23.48 -5.56 -32.31
C SER A 152 22.82 -4.25 -32.72
N ILE A 153 22.99 -3.17 -31.96
CA ILE A 153 22.34 -1.88 -32.11
C ILE A 153 23.38 -0.74 -32.08
N GLU A 154 23.04 0.42 -32.61
CA GLU A 154 24.00 1.55 -32.73
C GLU A 154 23.38 2.86 -32.23
N GLY A 155 24.08 3.53 -31.28
CA GLY A 155 23.68 4.85 -30.79
C GLY A 155 23.97 6.01 -31.78
N PRO A 156 23.46 7.21 -31.54
CA PRO A 156 22.66 7.61 -30.39
C PRO A 156 21.27 6.96 -30.41
N PHE A 157 20.72 6.69 -29.23
CA PHE A 157 19.37 6.14 -29.08
C PHE A 157 18.36 7.26 -28.94
N HIS A 158 17.16 7.04 -29.47
CA HIS A 158 16.06 7.99 -29.45
C HIS A 158 14.85 7.41 -28.74
N TYR A 159 14.37 8.09 -27.71
CA TYR A 159 13.12 7.79 -27.04
C TYR A 159 12.04 8.75 -27.54
N ARG A 160 11.05 8.23 -28.25
CA ARG A 160 9.98 8.99 -28.92
C ARG A 160 8.62 8.38 -28.62
N ALA A 161 7.56 9.16 -28.82
CA ALA A 161 6.20 8.65 -28.85
C ALA A 161 5.64 8.82 -30.28
N LEU A 162 5.26 7.72 -30.91
CA LEU A 162 4.83 7.66 -32.30
C LEU A 162 3.41 7.10 -32.42
N PRO A 163 2.65 7.46 -33.50
CA PRO A 163 1.39 6.81 -33.80
C PRO A 163 1.57 5.29 -33.95
N PRO A 164 0.66 4.44 -33.42
CA PRO A 164 0.83 2.99 -33.43
C PRO A 164 1.11 2.37 -34.81
N LYS A 165 0.55 2.94 -35.87
CA LYS A 165 0.71 2.45 -37.25
C LYS A 165 2.10 2.72 -37.85
N ASP A 166 2.82 3.70 -37.29
CA ASP A 166 4.16 4.10 -37.78
C ASP A 166 5.27 3.26 -37.09
N ILE A 167 4.92 2.50 -36.07
CA ILE A 167 5.84 1.61 -35.32
C ILE A 167 5.81 0.24 -35.96
N LYS A 168 6.98 -0.25 -36.41
CA LYS A 168 7.12 -1.57 -37.03
C LYS A 168 8.35 -2.27 -36.50
N PHE A 169 8.20 -3.48 -36.03
CA PHE A 169 9.32 -4.32 -35.55
C PHE A 169 8.88 -5.78 -35.38
N ILE A 170 9.87 -6.65 -35.17
CA ILE A 170 9.66 -8.04 -34.78
C ILE A 170 9.78 -8.12 -33.25
N PRO A 171 8.70 -8.39 -32.51
CA PRO A 171 8.74 -8.49 -31.07
C PRO A 171 9.55 -9.69 -30.58
N LEU A 172 10.07 -9.61 -29.38
CA LEU A 172 10.84 -10.67 -28.75
C LEU A 172 10.12 -12.02 -28.81
N ASN A 173 10.84 -13.07 -29.21
CA ASN A 173 10.35 -14.43 -29.41
C ASN A 173 9.26 -14.56 -30.50
N GLN A 174 9.17 -13.60 -31.43
CA GLN A 174 8.33 -13.68 -32.63
C GLN A 174 9.19 -13.73 -33.89
N THR A 175 8.58 -14.21 -34.98
CA THR A 175 9.25 -14.29 -36.30
C THR A 175 8.62 -13.35 -37.32
N GLN A 176 7.47 -12.76 -36.97
CA GLN A 176 6.71 -11.86 -37.87
C GLN A 176 6.87 -10.40 -37.42
N GLU A 177 6.88 -9.51 -38.41
CA GLU A 177 6.84 -8.08 -38.16
C GLU A 177 5.40 -7.63 -37.85
N PHE A 178 5.25 -6.81 -36.82
CA PHE A 178 3.98 -6.22 -36.43
C PHE A 178 4.06 -4.71 -36.48
N THR A 179 2.94 -4.08 -36.84
CA THR A 179 2.70 -2.66 -36.50
C THR A 179 2.19 -2.54 -35.07
N GLY A 180 2.38 -1.39 -34.43
CA GLY A 180 2.01 -1.20 -33.02
C GLY A 180 0.53 -1.48 -32.74
N ASP A 181 -0.39 -1.09 -33.63
CA ASP A 181 -1.83 -1.37 -33.55
C ASP A 181 -2.13 -2.88 -33.61
N LYS A 182 -1.56 -3.58 -34.59
CA LYS A 182 -1.74 -5.03 -34.74
C LYS A 182 -1.10 -5.82 -33.59
N LEU A 183 -0.02 -5.30 -33.01
CA LEU A 183 0.63 -5.91 -31.86
C LEU A 183 -0.28 -5.87 -30.63
N ILE A 184 -0.99 -4.77 -30.40
CA ILE A 184 -2.00 -4.67 -29.33
C ILE A 184 -3.11 -5.72 -29.53
N GLU A 185 -3.64 -5.84 -30.77
CA GLU A 185 -4.64 -6.85 -31.11
C GLU A 185 -4.13 -8.28 -30.85
N PHE A 186 -2.89 -8.57 -31.24
CA PHE A 186 -2.24 -9.86 -31.01
C PHE A 186 -2.15 -10.19 -29.50
N TYR A 187 -1.69 -9.26 -28.66
CA TYR A 187 -1.57 -9.49 -27.22
C TYR A 187 -2.90 -9.51 -26.47
N LYS A 188 -3.99 -8.98 -27.04
CA LYS A 188 -5.35 -9.13 -26.52
C LYS A 188 -5.96 -10.51 -26.76
N SER A 189 -5.34 -11.35 -27.60
CA SER A 189 -5.84 -12.70 -27.88
C SER A 189 -5.89 -13.54 -26.58
N PRO A 190 -6.82 -14.50 -26.47
CA PRO A 190 -6.96 -15.35 -25.26
C PRO A 190 -5.67 -16.07 -24.87
N GLU A 191 -4.84 -16.44 -25.86
CA GLU A 191 -3.58 -17.15 -25.66
C GLU A 191 -2.50 -16.27 -25.04
N GLN A 192 -2.51 -14.96 -25.29
CA GLN A 192 -1.50 -14.01 -24.83
C GLN A 192 -1.95 -13.18 -23.62
N LYS A 193 -3.24 -13.23 -23.27
CA LYS A 193 -3.86 -12.39 -22.25
C LYS A 193 -3.15 -12.49 -20.87
N ASN A 194 -2.69 -13.66 -20.50
CA ASN A 194 -2.04 -13.90 -19.20
C ASN A 194 -0.54 -13.56 -19.19
N ASN A 195 0.05 -13.33 -20.37
CA ASN A 195 1.46 -12.97 -20.55
C ASN A 195 1.60 -11.43 -20.69
N ILE A 196 2.10 -10.99 -21.85
CA ILE A 196 2.25 -9.57 -22.17
C ILE A 196 0.90 -8.85 -22.24
N GLY A 197 -0.16 -9.55 -22.64
CA GLY A 197 -1.51 -9.00 -22.76
C GLY A 197 -2.03 -8.34 -21.47
N ARG A 198 -1.58 -8.78 -20.31
CA ARG A 198 -1.93 -8.14 -19.02
C ARG A 198 -1.45 -6.70 -18.86
N TYR A 199 -0.49 -6.25 -19.67
CA TYR A 199 0.09 -4.91 -19.63
C TYR A 199 -0.45 -3.97 -20.73
N VAL A 200 -1.21 -4.49 -21.68
CA VAL A 200 -1.72 -3.74 -22.85
C VAL A 200 -2.53 -2.53 -22.43
N HIS A 201 -3.34 -2.66 -21.38
CA HIS A 201 -4.18 -1.59 -20.83
C HIS A 201 -3.40 -0.31 -20.43
N ILE A 202 -2.07 -0.40 -20.29
CA ILE A 202 -1.24 0.76 -19.89
C ILE A 202 -1.12 1.79 -21.04
N ILE A 203 -1.18 1.34 -22.30
CA ILE A 203 -0.95 2.21 -23.45
C ILE A 203 -2.05 2.14 -24.53
N GLU A 204 -2.96 1.18 -24.49
CA GLU A 204 -3.92 0.92 -25.57
C GLU A 204 -4.83 2.09 -25.93
N ASP A 205 -5.21 2.90 -24.94
CA ASP A 205 -6.09 4.06 -25.13
C ASP A 205 -5.32 5.33 -25.54
N SER A 206 -3.99 5.26 -25.62
CA SER A 206 -3.16 6.40 -25.99
C SER A 206 -3.11 6.59 -27.50
N PRO A 207 -3.17 7.84 -28.01
CA PRO A 207 -3.03 8.11 -29.43
C PRO A 207 -1.61 7.86 -29.97
N VAL A 208 -0.61 7.79 -29.07
CA VAL A 208 0.79 7.54 -29.39
C VAL A 208 1.36 6.48 -28.46
N PHE A 209 2.30 5.66 -28.95
CA PHE A 209 3.02 4.67 -28.15
C PHE A 209 4.48 5.05 -27.99
N PRO A 210 5.06 4.84 -26.79
CA PRO A 210 6.46 5.13 -26.56
C PRO A 210 7.33 4.06 -27.22
N VAL A 211 8.43 4.49 -27.85
CA VAL A 211 9.39 3.60 -28.52
C VAL A 211 10.82 4.05 -28.24
N ILE A 212 11.71 3.11 -28.10
CA ILE A 212 13.16 3.34 -28.12
C ILE A 212 13.70 2.83 -29.45
N MET A 213 14.45 3.68 -30.13
CA MET A 213 14.99 3.45 -31.47
C MET A 213 16.50 3.67 -31.48
N ASP A 214 17.19 2.93 -32.32
CA ASP A 214 18.62 3.16 -32.59
C ASP A 214 18.83 4.25 -33.65
N SER A 215 20.12 4.54 -33.95
CA SER A 215 20.51 5.56 -34.97
C SER A 215 20.07 5.20 -36.39
N LYS A 216 19.65 3.97 -36.66
CA LYS A 216 19.15 3.50 -37.96
C LYS A 216 17.61 3.45 -37.99
N ASP A 217 16.95 4.11 -37.05
CA ASP A 217 15.49 4.12 -36.88
C ASP A 217 14.87 2.71 -36.70
N ARG A 218 15.65 1.74 -36.20
CA ARG A 218 15.11 0.42 -35.83
C ARG A 218 14.57 0.47 -34.41
N VAL A 219 13.39 -0.09 -34.20
CA VAL A 219 12.75 -0.15 -32.88
C VAL A 219 13.46 -1.17 -31.99
N CYS A 220 14.07 -0.74 -30.90
CA CYS A 220 14.69 -1.60 -29.88
C CYS A 220 13.66 -2.11 -28.88
N SER A 221 12.74 -1.26 -28.43
CA SER A 221 11.67 -1.63 -27.51
C SER A 221 10.41 -0.81 -27.73
N LEU A 222 9.27 -1.41 -27.35
CA LEU A 222 7.95 -0.76 -27.19
C LEU A 222 7.56 -0.78 -25.71
N PRO A 223 8.09 0.14 -24.87
CA PRO A 223 7.71 0.19 -23.47
C PRO A 223 6.21 0.47 -23.28
N PRO A 224 5.56 -0.05 -22.24
CA PRO A 224 6.09 -0.97 -21.22
C PRO A 224 5.92 -2.45 -21.61
N LEU A 225 5.64 -2.76 -22.88
CA LEU A 225 5.20 -4.08 -23.31
C LEU A 225 6.36 -5.04 -23.58
N ILE A 226 7.20 -4.73 -24.60
CA ILE A 226 8.13 -5.73 -25.11
C ILE A 226 9.33 -5.14 -25.85
N ASN A 227 10.46 -5.85 -25.80
CA ASN A 227 11.66 -5.56 -26.58
C ASN A 227 11.56 -6.18 -27.99
N SER A 228 12.46 -5.78 -28.87
CA SER A 228 12.61 -6.36 -30.21
C SER A 228 13.49 -7.61 -30.20
N GLU A 229 13.23 -8.55 -31.11
CA GLU A 229 14.02 -9.77 -31.27
C GLU A 229 15.47 -9.49 -31.69
N HIS A 230 15.72 -8.49 -32.54
CA HIS A 230 17.07 -8.22 -33.06
C HIS A 230 18.07 -7.73 -32.01
N SER A 231 17.60 -7.20 -30.90
CA SER A 231 18.43 -6.72 -29.79
C SER A 231 18.38 -7.61 -28.53
N LYS A 232 17.89 -8.83 -28.71
CA LYS A 232 17.74 -9.80 -27.62
C LYS A 232 19.08 -10.11 -26.97
N ILE A 233 19.13 -10.05 -25.63
CA ILE A 233 20.28 -10.49 -24.86
C ILE A 233 20.33 -12.01 -24.73
N SER A 234 21.53 -12.53 -24.53
CA SER A 234 21.79 -13.95 -24.29
C SER A 234 22.98 -14.12 -23.32
N VAL A 235 23.25 -15.33 -22.90
CA VAL A 235 24.44 -15.67 -22.11
C VAL A 235 25.76 -15.22 -22.79
N ASN A 236 25.76 -15.14 -24.13
CA ASN A 236 26.92 -14.73 -24.92
C ASN A 236 27.06 -13.21 -25.08
N THR A 237 26.04 -12.43 -24.74
CA THR A 237 26.08 -10.96 -24.80
C THR A 237 27.17 -10.42 -23.88
N ARG A 238 27.97 -9.48 -24.41
CA ARG A 238 29.11 -8.86 -23.68
C ARG A 238 28.85 -7.43 -23.30
N ASN A 239 28.03 -6.72 -24.03
CA ASN A 239 27.71 -5.32 -23.77
C ASN A 239 26.19 -5.20 -23.69
N ILE A 240 25.67 -4.91 -22.49
CA ILE A 240 24.23 -4.79 -22.29
C ILE A 240 23.87 -3.32 -22.11
N LEU A 241 23.01 -2.80 -23.01
CA LEU A 241 22.31 -1.54 -22.81
C LEU A 241 21.06 -1.84 -21.99
N ILE A 242 20.91 -1.13 -20.88
CA ILE A 242 19.70 -1.11 -20.06
C ILE A 242 19.00 0.20 -20.33
N ASP A 243 17.76 0.15 -20.80
CA ASP A 243 16.90 1.31 -20.93
C ASP A 243 15.75 1.24 -19.93
N ILE A 244 15.37 2.37 -19.39
CA ILE A 244 14.26 2.48 -18.44
C ILE A 244 13.37 3.64 -18.87
N THR A 245 12.09 3.39 -19.00
CA THR A 245 11.07 4.41 -19.25
C THR A 245 10.09 4.50 -18.09
N ALA A 246 9.64 5.69 -17.75
CA ALA A 246 8.83 5.87 -16.54
C ALA A 246 7.86 7.05 -16.61
N THR A 247 6.85 6.96 -15.75
CA THR A 247 6.01 8.08 -15.32
C THR A 247 6.49 8.70 -14.00
N ASP A 248 7.40 8.00 -13.29
CA ASP A 248 8.01 8.44 -12.03
C ASP A 248 9.55 8.40 -12.17
N LYS A 249 10.17 9.61 -12.15
CA LYS A 249 11.62 9.76 -12.34
C LYS A 249 12.43 9.12 -11.21
N THR A 250 12.00 9.31 -9.97
CA THR A 250 12.73 8.79 -8.80
C THR A 250 12.79 7.26 -8.81
N LYS A 251 11.66 6.62 -9.09
CA LYS A 251 11.62 5.16 -9.22
C LYS A 251 12.44 4.65 -10.38
N ALA A 252 12.49 5.37 -11.51
CA ALA A 252 13.33 5.00 -12.64
C ALA A 252 14.83 4.99 -12.25
N GLU A 253 15.28 6.00 -11.51
CA GLU A 253 16.66 6.09 -11.05
C GLU A 253 17.00 4.98 -10.04
N ILE A 254 16.09 4.69 -9.10
CA ILE A 254 16.25 3.57 -8.15
C ILE A 254 16.38 2.23 -8.89
N VAL A 255 15.48 1.96 -9.83
CA VAL A 255 15.51 0.71 -10.61
C VAL A 255 16.81 0.56 -11.39
N LEU A 256 17.26 1.64 -12.05
CA LEU A 256 18.52 1.63 -12.79
C LEU A 256 19.71 1.35 -11.85
N ASN A 257 19.76 2.04 -10.71
CA ASN A 257 20.83 1.88 -9.73
C ASN A 257 20.86 0.44 -9.19
N ILE A 258 19.72 -0.12 -8.77
CA ILE A 258 19.66 -1.50 -8.26
C ILE A 258 20.13 -2.49 -9.32
N LEU A 259 19.60 -2.41 -10.54
CA LEU A 259 19.95 -3.36 -11.59
C LEU A 259 21.44 -3.29 -11.96
N THR A 260 21.99 -2.10 -12.09
CA THR A 260 23.40 -1.89 -12.47
C THR A 260 24.36 -2.24 -11.34
N THR A 261 24.07 -1.90 -10.10
CA THR A 261 24.94 -2.23 -8.95
C THR A 261 25.00 -3.73 -8.71
N MET A 262 23.86 -4.46 -8.83
CA MET A 262 23.84 -5.92 -8.60
C MET A 262 24.64 -6.68 -9.65
N PHE A 263 24.57 -6.29 -10.93
CA PHE A 263 25.17 -7.07 -12.03
C PHE A 263 26.49 -6.52 -12.56
N SER A 264 26.93 -5.32 -12.18
CA SER A 264 28.26 -4.80 -12.53
C SER A 264 29.42 -5.64 -11.97
N ARG A 265 29.17 -6.48 -10.97
CA ARG A 265 30.16 -7.45 -10.45
C ARG A 265 30.66 -8.45 -11.49
N TYR A 266 29.87 -8.68 -12.54
CA TYR A 266 30.18 -9.61 -13.62
C TYR A 266 30.88 -8.95 -14.81
N CYS A 267 31.10 -7.64 -14.77
CA CYS A 267 31.90 -6.91 -15.76
C CYS A 267 33.40 -7.21 -15.60
N ASP A 268 34.18 -7.04 -16.66
CA ASP A 268 35.65 -7.21 -16.62
C ASP A 268 36.31 -6.28 -15.61
N GLU A 269 35.79 -5.04 -15.47
CA GLU A 269 36.09 -4.14 -14.37
C GLU A 269 34.93 -4.24 -13.37
N PRO A 270 35.04 -5.07 -12.32
CA PRO A 270 33.95 -5.28 -11.38
C PRO A 270 33.47 -3.97 -10.74
N PHE A 271 32.16 -3.84 -10.56
CA PHE A 271 31.48 -2.69 -9.96
C PHE A 271 31.67 -1.37 -10.75
N THR A 272 32.05 -1.46 -12.04
CA THR A 272 32.17 -0.32 -12.95
C THR A 272 31.04 -0.34 -13.98
N VAL A 273 30.36 0.79 -14.14
CA VAL A 273 29.21 0.96 -15.06
C VAL A 273 29.50 2.12 -16.01
N GLU A 274 29.19 1.95 -17.29
CA GLU A 274 29.27 3.07 -18.23
C GLU A 274 27.99 3.88 -18.15
N PRO A 275 28.09 5.18 -17.77
CA PRO A 275 26.92 6.05 -17.76
C PRO A 275 26.52 6.44 -19.18
N VAL A 276 25.22 6.66 -19.37
CA VAL A 276 24.63 7.15 -20.61
C VAL A 276 24.30 8.64 -20.44
N GLU A 277 24.65 9.44 -21.45
CA GLU A 277 24.25 10.83 -21.52
C GLU A 277 22.77 10.91 -21.89
N ILE A 278 21.92 11.28 -20.94
CA ILE A 278 20.50 11.52 -21.16
C ILE A 278 20.35 12.96 -21.64
N VAL A 279 19.79 13.14 -22.83
CA VAL A 279 19.53 14.46 -23.43
C VAL A 279 18.02 14.69 -23.45
N SER A 280 17.57 15.68 -22.69
CA SER A 280 16.15 16.03 -22.55
C SER A 280 16.02 17.56 -22.39
N GLU A 281 16.23 18.28 -23.48
CA GLU A 281 16.32 19.75 -23.47
C GLU A 281 14.98 20.43 -23.13
N HIS A 282 13.86 19.81 -23.56
CA HIS A 282 12.53 20.39 -23.42
C HIS A 282 12.02 20.48 -21.98
N ASN A 283 12.57 19.67 -21.05
CA ASN A 283 12.13 19.61 -19.65
C ASN A 283 13.28 19.80 -18.63
N GLY A 284 14.50 20.15 -19.09
CA GLY A 284 15.64 20.37 -18.24
C GLY A 284 16.18 19.13 -17.51
N GLN A 285 15.88 17.92 -18.02
CA GLN A 285 16.29 16.65 -17.41
C GLN A 285 17.57 16.06 -18.00
N SER A 286 18.33 16.83 -18.77
CA SER A 286 19.63 16.38 -19.33
C SER A 286 20.62 16.12 -18.19
N ARG A 287 21.20 14.89 -18.18
CA ARG A 287 22.12 14.43 -17.13
C ARG A 287 22.90 13.19 -17.56
N LEU A 288 23.91 12.84 -16.78
CA LEU A 288 24.51 11.52 -16.83
C LEU A 288 23.72 10.56 -15.91
N ALA A 289 23.48 9.34 -16.35
CA ALA A 289 22.84 8.28 -15.57
C ALA A 289 23.58 6.95 -15.79
N PRO A 290 23.69 6.09 -14.75
CA PRO A 290 23.25 6.30 -13.37
C PRO A 290 24.08 7.34 -12.61
N ASN A 291 23.61 7.73 -11.43
CA ASN A 291 24.38 8.50 -10.47
C ASN A 291 24.61 7.63 -9.22
N PHE A 292 25.88 7.39 -8.89
CA PHE A 292 26.27 6.55 -7.73
C PHE A 292 26.75 7.37 -6.52
N ASN A 293 26.49 8.68 -6.52
CA ASN A 293 26.82 9.48 -5.35
C ASN A 293 25.96 9.08 -4.16
N ASP A 294 26.60 8.80 -3.03
CA ASP A 294 25.94 8.56 -1.77
C ASP A 294 25.15 9.80 -1.34
N ARG A 295 24.02 9.60 -0.68
CA ARG A 295 23.27 10.65 0.02
C ARG A 295 23.80 10.75 1.44
N ILE A 296 23.91 11.98 1.96
CA ILE A 296 24.34 12.19 3.34
C ILE A 296 23.11 12.56 4.17
N MET A 297 22.97 11.92 5.33
CA MET A 297 21.93 12.22 6.31
C MET A 297 22.52 12.37 7.70
N ASP A 298 22.09 13.41 8.39
CA ASP A 298 22.49 13.66 9.77
C ASP A 298 21.53 12.99 10.73
N VAL A 299 22.07 12.29 11.74
CA VAL A 299 21.26 11.63 12.78
C VAL A 299 21.88 11.86 14.17
N SER A 300 21.04 12.11 15.17
CA SER A 300 21.47 12.31 16.56
C SER A 300 21.77 10.96 17.23
N ILE A 301 22.93 10.87 17.86
CA ILE A 301 23.35 9.72 18.69
C ILE A 301 22.38 9.51 19.84
N LYS A 302 21.95 10.60 20.49
CA LYS A 302 20.95 10.55 21.57
C LYS A 302 19.62 10.02 21.10
N TYR A 303 19.21 10.39 19.88
CA TYR A 303 17.97 9.87 19.28
C TYR A 303 18.04 8.34 19.17
N ILE A 304 19.11 7.82 18.54
CA ILE A 304 19.31 6.37 18.38
C ILE A 304 19.31 5.67 19.74
N ASN A 305 20.16 6.14 20.67
CA ASN A 305 20.28 5.55 22.00
C ASN A 305 18.97 5.58 22.79
N SER A 306 18.23 6.70 22.74
CA SER A 306 16.96 6.83 23.45
C SER A 306 15.87 5.91 22.91
N CYS A 307 15.82 5.72 21.59
CA CYS A 307 14.86 4.81 20.97
C CYS A 307 15.16 3.33 21.28
N LEU A 308 16.44 2.97 21.29
CA LEU A 308 16.87 1.57 21.48
C LEU A 308 17.08 1.21 22.97
N GLY A 309 17.06 2.20 23.87
CA GLY A 309 17.36 2.00 25.28
C GLY A 309 18.83 1.67 25.54
N LEU A 310 19.74 2.17 24.69
CA LEU A 310 21.18 1.93 24.73
C LEU A 310 21.95 3.18 25.19
N ASP A 311 23.25 3.01 25.42
CA ASP A 311 24.21 4.09 25.68
C ASP A 311 25.49 3.83 24.88
N GLN A 312 25.34 3.74 23.55
CA GLN A 312 26.40 3.46 22.60
C GLN A 312 27.15 4.76 22.23
N SER A 313 28.46 4.65 22.09
CA SER A 313 29.29 5.72 21.53
C SER A 313 29.05 5.89 20.02
N ALA A 314 29.55 7.00 19.47
CA ALA A 314 29.52 7.25 18.01
C ALA A 314 30.16 6.11 17.20
N ASP A 315 31.31 5.60 17.66
CA ASP A 315 32.06 4.56 16.95
C ASP A 315 31.31 3.19 17.01
N GLU A 316 30.66 2.87 18.12
CA GLU A 316 29.86 1.65 18.26
C GLU A 316 28.62 1.68 17.36
N ILE A 317 27.92 2.82 17.30
CA ILE A 317 26.78 2.99 16.36
C ILE A 317 27.27 2.93 14.91
N ALA A 318 28.38 3.58 14.59
CA ALA A 318 28.95 3.52 13.24
C ALA A 318 29.34 2.10 12.84
N HIS A 319 29.84 1.30 13.79
CA HIS A 319 30.11 -0.12 13.56
C HIS A 319 28.84 -0.94 13.28
N CYS A 320 27.75 -0.70 14.04
CA CYS A 320 26.45 -1.33 13.77
C CYS A 320 25.93 -0.96 12.38
N LEU A 321 26.00 0.32 12.01
CA LEU A 321 25.56 0.81 10.71
C LEU A 321 26.39 0.26 9.54
N LYS A 322 27.71 0.05 9.76
CA LYS A 322 28.58 -0.57 8.75
C LYS A 322 28.10 -1.97 8.34
N LYS A 323 27.58 -2.77 9.27
CA LYS A 323 26.99 -4.08 8.96
C LYS A 323 25.76 -4.00 8.06
N MET A 324 25.12 -2.84 8.01
CA MET A 324 23.90 -2.58 7.21
C MET A 324 24.22 -1.77 5.95
N SER A 325 25.47 -1.82 5.46
CA SER A 325 25.94 -1.09 4.27
C SER A 325 25.99 0.43 4.42
N LEU A 326 25.84 0.99 5.61
CA LEU A 326 25.88 2.41 5.90
C LEU A 326 27.25 2.79 6.48
N HIS A 327 27.83 3.88 5.99
CA HIS A 327 29.07 4.42 6.55
C HIS A 327 28.77 5.68 7.36
N ALA A 328 29.18 5.72 8.61
CA ALA A 328 28.87 6.81 9.51
C ALA A 328 30.15 7.41 10.14
N VAL A 329 30.19 8.73 10.23
CA VAL A 329 31.30 9.48 10.85
C VAL A 329 30.73 10.53 11.79
N GLN A 330 31.30 10.64 13.01
CA GLN A 330 30.89 11.67 13.97
C GLN A 330 31.22 13.06 13.44
N SER A 331 30.27 13.98 13.56
CA SER A 331 30.49 15.38 13.19
C SER A 331 31.57 16.04 14.07
N LYS A 332 32.37 16.87 13.42
CA LYS A 332 33.40 17.67 14.13
C LYS A 332 32.79 18.89 14.84
N GLU A 333 31.64 19.35 14.38
CA GLU A 333 30.97 20.56 14.89
C GLU A 333 30.05 20.23 16.06
N ASP A 334 29.29 19.12 15.96
CA ASP A 334 28.36 18.65 16.99
C ASP A 334 28.63 17.17 17.30
N LYS A 335 29.07 16.89 18.52
CA LYS A 335 29.39 15.53 18.97
C LYS A 335 28.16 14.62 19.09
N ASP A 336 26.95 15.17 19.06
CA ASP A 336 25.70 14.36 19.06
C ASP A 336 25.28 13.92 17.65
N ILE A 337 25.93 14.42 16.60
CA ILE A 337 25.54 14.15 15.22
C ILE A 337 26.48 13.14 14.56
N LEU A 338 25.90 12.15 13.89
CA LEU A 338 26.55 11.29 12.91
C LEU A 338 26.15 11.75 11.50
N HIS A 339 27.15 11.95 10.64
CA HIS A 339 26.96 12.03 9.19
C HIS A 339 26.97 10.63 8.62
N VAL A 340 25.86 10.20 8.04
CA VAL A 340 25.68 8.84 7.52
C VAL A 340 25.61 8.87 5.99
N ASP A 341 26.56 8.19 5.34
CA ASP A 341 26.58 8.01 3.89
C ASP A 341 25.66 6.85 3.51
N ILE A 342 24.63 7.16 2.74
CA ILE A 342 23.59 6.21 2.29
C ILE A 342 23.86 5.86 0.84
N PRO A 343 24.24 4.60 0.54
CA PRO A 343 24.54 4.19 -0.82
C PRO A 343 23.29 4.12 -1.69
N VAL A 344 23.49 4.18 -2.99
CA VAL A 344 22.40 4.09 -3.98
C VAL A 344 21.65 2.74 -3.95
N THR A 345 22.24 1.73 -3.35
CA THR A 345 21.60 0.41 -3.12
C THR A 345 20.58 0.43 -1.98
N ARG A 346 20.59 1.49 -1.13
CA ARG A 346 19.70 1.66 0.02
C ARG A 346 18.75 2.86 -0.19
N PRO A 347 17.86 2.79 -1.20
CA PRO A 347 16.88 3.85 -1.44
C PRO A 347 15.76 3.89 -0.39
N ASP A 348 15.64 2.87 0.45
CA ASP A 348 14.72 2.71 1.57
C ASP A 348 15.00 3.69 2.71
N ILE A 349 16.24 4.11 2.89
CA ILE A 349 16.63 5.05 3.95
C ILE A 349 16.19 6.47 3.57
N LEU A 350 15.11 6.96 4.18
CA LEU A 350 14.50 8.26 3.89
C LEU A 350 14.47 9.19 5.09
N HIS A 351 14.60 8.66 6.31
CA HIS A 351 14.50 9.40 7.55
C HIS A 351 15.47 8.84 8.61
N ALA A 352 15.74 9.63 9.66
CA ALA A 352 16.58 9.20 10.78
C ALA A 352 16.07 7.91 11.48
N CYS A 353 14.76 7.62 11.42
CA CYS A 353 14.21 6.38 11.99
C CYS A 353 14.67 5.13 11.22
N ASP A 354 14.93 5.23 9.92
CA ASP A 354 15.41 4.11 9.12
C ASP A 354 16.87 3.78 9.51
N ILE A 355 17.67 4.82 9.80
CA ILE A 355 19.05 4.66 10.29
C ILE A 355 19.04 4.07 11.71
N MET A 356 18.12 4.50 12.57
CA MET A 356 17.97 3.94 13.91
C MET A 356 17.57 2.46 13.86
N GLU A 357 16.67 2.06 12.96
CA GLU A 357 16.30 0.68 12.72
C GLU A 357 17.50 -0.16 12.28
N ASP A 358 18.26 0.32 11.31
CA ASP A 358 19.49 -0.37 10.86
C ASP A 358 20.55 -0.48 11.98
N ALA A 359 20.68 0.53 12.83
CA ALA A 359 21.55 0.45 14.00
C ALA A 359 21.09 -0.65 14.98
N ALA A 360 19.78 -0.82 15.13
CA ALA A 360 19.20 -1.90 15.95
C ALA A 360 19.46 -3.29 15.35
N VAL A 361 19.32 -3.46 14.05
CA VAL A 361 19.64 -4.72 13.35
C VAL A 361 21.13 -5.03 13.47
N GLY A 362 22.00 -4.06 13.21
CA GLY A 362 23.45 -4.22 13.32
C GLY A 362 23.94 -4.51 14.74
N TYR A 363 23.25 -3.99 15.77
CA TYR A 363 23.47 -4.31 17.18
C TYR A 363 22.97 -5.72 17.54
N GLY A 364 21.89 -6.16 16.90
CA GLY A 364 21.17 -7.41 17.14
C GLY A 364 19.95 -7.18 18.01
N PHE A 365 18.75 -7.33 17.44
CA PHE A 365 17.47 -7.14 18.13
C PHE A 365 17.34 -7.97 19.40
N ASN A 366 17.87 -9.20 19.40
CA ASN A 366 17.83 -10.09 20.57
C ASN A 366 18.67 -9.59 21.75
N ASN A 367 19.64 -8.68 21.50
CA ASN A 367 20.51 -8.10 22.49
C ASN A 367 19.98 -6.77 23.05
N LEU A 368 18.92 -6.21 22.47
CA LEU A 368 18.31 -4.99 22.96
C LEU A 368 17.78 -5.17 24.39
N PRO A 369 17.85 -4.15 25.26
CA PRO A 369 17.36 -4.22 26.61
C PRO A 369 15.89 -4.60 26.64
N LYS A 370 15.55 -5.73 27.24
CA LYS A 370 14.16 -6.11 27.49
C LYS A 370 13.70 -5.32 28.71
N GLY A 371 12.90 -4.26 28.46
CA GLY A 371 12.33 -3.47 29.53
C GLY A 371 11.53 -4.34 30.49
N GLU A 372 12.03 -4.52 31.70
CA GLU A 372 11.40 -5.38 32.71
C GLU A 372 10.08 -4.82 33.23
N LYS A 373 9.90 -3.51 33.17
CA LYS A 373 8.65 -2.85 33.62
C LYS A 373 8.43 -1.54 32.87
N LEU A 374 7.26 -1.39 32.28
CA LEU A 374 6.75 -0.08 31.89
C LEU A 374 6.62 0.77 33.18
N SER A 375 7.30 1.90 33.23
CA SER A 375 7.15 2.84 34.33
C SER A 375 5.70 3.31 34.40
N ASN A 376 5.09 3.27 35.60
CA ASN A 376 3.76 3.85 35.82
C ASN A 376 3.71 5.36 35.53
N ALA A 377 4.86 6.03 35.38
CA ALA A 377 4.96 7.42 34.97
C ALA A 377 4.83 7.61 33.46
N ASN A 378 4.97 6.56 32.66
CA ASN A 378 4.89 6.60 31.20
C ASN A 378 3.45 6.39 30.70
N PHE A 379 2.51 7.21 31.17
CA PHE A 379 1.19 7.29 30.56
C PHE A 379 1.29 8.06 29.23
N ILE A 380 1.40 7.32 28.14
CA ILE A 380 1.60 7.88 26.82
C ILE A 380 0.27 8.32 26.18
N ALA A 381 -0.86 7.78 26.61
CA ALA A 381 -2.15 8.06 26.02
C ALA A 381 -3.26 8.23 27.05
N LYS A 382 -4.27 9.04 26.70
CA LYS A 382 -5.54 9.11 27.41
C LYS A 382 -6.55 8.25 26.65
N PRO A 383 -7.48 7.56 27.35
CA PRO A 383 -8.60 6.91 26.70
C PRO A 383 -9.40 7.90 25.84
N LEU A 384 -9.84 7.47 24.66
CA LEU A 384 -10.67 8.28 23.80
C LEU A 384 -12.04 8.48 24.48
N PRO A 385 -12.49 9.73 24.72
CA PRO A 385 -13.76 10.00 25.38
C PRO A 385 -14.96 9.33 24.70
N ILE A 386 -14.93 9.22 23.36
CA ILE A 386 -15.99 8.57 22.58
C ILE A 386 -16.20 7.09 22.97
N ASN A 387 -15.15 6.36 23.34
CA ASN A 387 -15.27 4.98 23.79
C ASN A 387 -16.01 4.90 25.13
N LYS A 388 -15.73 5.85 26.06
CA LYS A 388 -16.45 5.94 27.32
C LYS A 388 -17.92 6.28 27.13
N VAL A 389 -18.23 7.20 26.21
CA VAL A 389 -19.61 7.53 25.83
C VAL A 389 -20.31 6.28 25.27
N SER A 390 -19.66 5.55 24.37
CA SER A 390 -20.19 4.29 23.82
C SER A 390 -20.49 3.25 24.90
N ASP A 391 -19.61 3.08 25.89
CA ASP A 391 -19.83 2.16 27.01
C ASP A 391 -21.03 2.58 27.88
N ILE A 392 -21.25 3.87 28.06
CA ILE A 392 -22.42 4.38 28.79
C ILE A 392 -23.71 4.00 28.04
N PHE A 393 -23.75 4.17 26.70
CA PHE A 393 -24.89 3.73 25.88
C PHE A 393 -25.13 2.22 26.00
N ARG A 394 -24.06 1.41 25.92
CA ARG A 394 -24.14 -0.04 26.04
C ARG A 394 -24.71 -0.50 27.37
N VAL A 395 -24.15 0.03 28.46
CA VAL A 395 -24.60 -0.31 29.82
C VAL A 395 -26.04 0.12 30.06
N ALA A 396 -26.40 1.36 29.68
CA ALA A 396 -27.76 1.88 29.86
C ALA A 396 -28.80 1.08 29.06
N SER A 397 -28.49 0.69 27.82
CA SER A 397 -29.35 -0.13 26.99
C SER A 397 -29.50 -1.56 27.50
N SER A 398 -28.39 -2.19 27.92
CA SER A 398 -28.41 -3.55 28.48
C SER A 398 -29.20 -3.62 29.80
N GLN A 399 -29.08 -2.63 30.67
CA GLN A 399 -29.87 -2.49 31.90
C GLN A 399 -31.37 -2.29 31.63
N ALA A 400 -31.71 -1.78 30.44
CA ALA A 400 -33.11 -1.68 29.97
C ALA A 400 -33.60 -2.98 29.31
N THR A 401 -32.85 -4.09 29.45
CA THR A 401 -33.20 -5.41 28.85
C THR A 401 -33.10 -5.49 27.33
N TRP A 402 -32.23 -4.68 26.73
CA TRP A 402 -31.93 -4.74 25.30
C TRP A 402 -30.64 -5.52 25.08
N VAL A 403 -30.55 -6.20 23.94
CA VAL A 403 -29.39 -7.04 23.57
C VAL A 403 -28.54 -6.29 22.56
N GLU A 404 -27.23 -6.18 22.83
CA GLU A 404 -26.29 -5.59 21.89
C GLU A 404 -26.07 -6.52 20.69
N VAL A 405 -26.01 -5.94 19.50
CA VAL A 405 -25.66 -6.63 18.26
C VAL A 405 -24.49 -5.91 17.59
N LEU A 406 -23.68 -6.66 16.84
CA LEU A 406 -22.48 -6.15 16.14
C LEU A 406 -22.53 -6.51 14.65
N PRO A 407 -23.42 -5.91 13.87
CA PRO A 407 -23.48 -6.10 12.43
C PRO A 407 -22.23 -5.59 11.71
N LEU A 408 -22.05 -6.02 10.46
CA LEU A 408 -20.96 -5.54 9.62
C LEU A 408 -21.14 -4.07 9.23
N THR A 409 -20.03 -3.36 9.05
CA THR A 409 -20.03 -1.96 8.58
C THR A 409 -20.27 -1.84 7.08
N LEU A 410 -20.08 -2.90 6.33
CA LEU A 410 -20.35 -2.98 4.89
C LEU A 410 -21.74 -3.55 4.63
N CYS A 411 -22.41 -2.99 3.64
CA CYS A 411 -23.71 -3.45 3.18
C CYS A 411 -23.86 -3.24 1.66
N SER A 412 -24.95 -3.75 1.08
CA SER A 412 -25.26 -3.43 -0.30
C SER A 412 -25.79 -1.99 -0.42
N HIS A 413 -25.65 -1.41 -1.60
CA HIS A 413 -26.20 -0.07 -1.87
C HIS A 413 -27.72 -0.05 -1.71
N ASP A 414 -28.41 -1.10 -2.14
CA ASP A 414 -29.86 -1.19 -2.03
C ASP A 414 -30.33 -1.29 -0.57
N GLU A 415 -29.63 -2.05 0.29
CA GLU A 415 -29.92 -2.11 1.73
C GLU A 415 -29.76 -0.76 2.42
N ASN A 416 -28.74 0.00 2.02
CA ASN A 416 -28.45 1.29 2.64
C ASN A 416 -29.41 2.44 2.23
N PHE A 417 -30.06 2.32 1.07
CA PHE A 417 -30.92 3.36 0.50
C PHE A 417 -32.28 2.87 0.06
N LYS A 418 -32.36 2.11 -1.02
CA LYS A 418 -33.61 1.71 -1.67
C LYS A 418 -34.54 0.94 -0.72
N PHE A 419 -34.01 -0.02 0.02
CA PHE A 419 -34.79 -0.83 0.96
C PHE A 419 -35.30 0.02 2.14
N LEU A 420 -34.62 1.12 2.47
CA LEU A 420 -35.05 2.09 3.45
C LEU A 420 -35.96 3.20 2.87
N ARG A 421 -36.37 3.07 1.60
CA ARG A 421 -37.16 4.04 0.85
C ARG A 421 -36.46 5.42 0.73
N GLN A 422 -35.15 5.40 0.72
CA GLN A 422 -34.29 6.56 0.51
C GLN A 422 -33.64 6.51 -0.88
N SER A 423 -33.25 7.67 -1.40
CA SER A 423 -32.49 7.79 -2.64
C SER A 423 -31.08 8.26 -2.34
N ASP A 424 -30.12 7.75 -3.10
CA ASP A 424 -28.73 8.22 -3.09
C ASP A 424 -28.38 8.77 -4.48
N ASN A 425 -27.87 10.02 -4.49
CA ASN A 425 -27.34 10.65 -5.69
C ASN A 425 -25.82 10.37 -5.88
N GLY A 426 -25.24 9.49 -5.06
CA GLY A 426 -23.81 9.17 -5.04
C GLY A 426 -22.98 10.06 -4.12
N ASP A 427 -23.62 10.94 -3.32
CA ASP A 427 -22.95 11.95 -2.52
C ASP A 427 -22.75 11.53 -1.05
N LEU A 428 -23.51 10.53 -0.56
CA LEU A 428 -23.52 10.19 0.87
C LEU A 428 -22.62 9.03 1.23
N ALA A 429 -22.73 7.90 0.53
CA ALA A 429 -22.05 6.67 0.91
C ALA A 429 -20.67 6.53 0.25
N VAL A 430 -19.69 6.07 1.02
CA VAL A 430 -18.39 5.63 0.51
C VAL A 430 -18.55 4.29 -0.18
N LYS A 431 -18.11 4.18 -1.44
CA LYS A 431 -18.17 2.96 -2.26
C LYS A 431 -16.80 2.27 -2.30
N LEU A 432 -16.80 0.94 -2.19
CA LEU A 432 -15.60 0.14 -2.39
C LEU A 432 -15.32 -0.01 -3.90
N ALA A 433 -14.06 0.16 -4.30
CA ALA A 433 -13.65 0.02 -5.70
C ALA A 433 -13.79 -1.43 -6.21
N ASN A 434 -13.45 -2.41 -5.35
CA ASN A 434 -13.47 -3.84 -5.70
C ASN A 434 -14.18 -4.65 -4.60
N PRO A 435 -15.51 -4.57 -4.47
CA PRO A 435 -16.22 -5.35 -3.47
C PRO A 435 -16.19 -6.83 -3.85
N LYS A 436 -15.99 -7.72 -2.88
CA LYS A 436 -15.99 -9.16 -3.10
C LYS A 436 -17.33 -9.67 -3.62
N THR A 437 -18.42 -9.08 -3.12
CA THR A 437 -19.80 -9.34 -3.53
C THR A 437 -20.61 -8.05 -3.52
N LEU A 438 -21.76 -8.04 -4.18
CA LEU A 438 -22.70 -6.91 -4.15
C LEU A 438 -23.18 -6.56 -2.73
N GLU A 439 -23.13 -7.51 -1.82
CA GLU A 439 -23.53 -7.33 -0.42
C GLU A 439 -22.57 -6.41 0.37
N TYR A 440 -21.34 -6.19 -0.13
CA TYR A 440 -20.32 -5.39 0.56
C TYR A 440 -19.86 -4.18 -0.28
N GLN A 441 -20.80 -3.56 -1.00
CA GLN A 441 -20.49 -2.48 -1.96
C GLN A 441 -20.17 -1.14 -1.32
N VAL A 442 -20.86 -0.80 -0.20
CA VAL A 442 -20.80 0.51 0.42
C VAL A 442 -20.55 0.41 1.92
N VAL A 443 -19.96 1.47 2.46
CA VAL A 443 -19.93 1.65 3.92
C VAL A 443 -21.26 2.25 4.36
N ARG A 444 -21.85 1.69 5.41
CA ARG A 444 -23.16 2.09 5.92
C ARG A 444 -23.20 3.56 6.35
N THR A 445 -24.30 4.24 6.06
CA THR A 445 -24.61 5.61 6.51
C THR A 445 -25.61 5.64 7.67
N THR A 446 -26.16 4.51 8.07
CA THR A 446 -27.07 4.29 9.19
C THR A 446 -26.88 2.87 9.75
N LEU A 447 -27.19 2.66 11.02
CA LEU A 447 -27.09 1.35 11.67
C LEU A 447 -28.28 0.44 11.33
N LEU A 448 -29.36 0.98 10.78
CA LEU A 448 -30.61 0.27 10.55
C LEU A 448 -30.51 -0.98 9.66
N PRO A 449 -29.79 -1.00 8.51
CA PRO A 449 -29.70 -2.20 7.67
C PRO A 449 -29.13 -3.41 8.39
N GLY A 450 -28.02 -3.20 9.12
CA GLY A 450 -27.37 -4.26 9.89
C GLY A 450 -28.25 -4.81 11.00
N ILE A 451 -28.95 -3.93 11.71
CA ILE A 451 -29.91 -4.30 12.76
C ILE A 451 -31.08 -5.09 12.18
N LEU A 452 -31.66 -4.65 11.04
CA LEU A 452 -32.77 -5.39 10.39
C LEU A 452 -32.34 -6.76 9.86
N LYS A 453 -31.16 -6.89 9.30
CA LYS A 453 -30.59 -8.20 8.91
C LYS A 453 -30.41 -9.11 10.13
N THR A 454 -29.97 -8.58 11.25
CA THR A 454 -29.87 -9.35 12.51
C THR A 454 -31.24 -9.80 13.00
N VAL A 455 -32.26 -8.93 12.96
CA VAL A 455 -33.64 -9.29 13.31
C VAL A 455 -34.19 -10.38 12.38
N LYS A 456 -33.94 -10.28 11.07
CA LYS A 456 -34.32 -11.28 10.07
C LYS A 456 -33.81 -12.68 10.45
N GLU A 457 -32.52 -12.79 10.73
CA GLU A 457 -31.90 -14.06 11.10
C GLU A 457 -32.42 -14.61 12.44
N ASN A 458 -32.90 -13.73 13.32
CA ASN A 458 -33.43 -14.06 14.64
C ASN A 458 -34.98 -14.09 14.71
N ARG A 459 -35.68 -14.00 13.59
CA ARG A 459 -37.16 -13.95 13.54
C ARG A 459 -37.89 -15.16 14.13
N LYS A 460 -37.18 -16.27 14.39
CA LYS A 460 -37.73 -17.47 15.04
C LYS A 460 -37.78 -17.37 16.56
N HIS A 461 -37.11 -16.37 17.15
CA HIS A 461 -37.16 -16.14 18.57
C HIS A 461 -38.52 -15.54 19.00
N SER A 462 -38.83 -15.69 20.29
CA SER A 462 -40.06 -15.13 20.86
C SER A 462 -40.06 -13.59 20.81
N LEU A 463 -41.22 -13.04 20.48
CA LEU A 463 -41.47 -11.61 20.52
C LEU A 463 -41.70 -11.13 21.97
N PRO A 464 -41.31 -9.89 22.33
CA PRO A 464 -40.68 -8.91 21.45
C PRO A 464 -39.17 -9.14 21.29
N ILE A 465 -38.60 -8.80 20.12
CA ILE A 465 -37.17 -8.69 19.88
C ILE A 465 -36.75 -7.25 20.18
N LYS A 466 -35.74 -7.08 21.05
CA LYS A 466 -35.20 -5.79 21.47
C LYS A 466 -33.70 -5.81 21.31
N VAL A 467 -33.18 -5.18 20.27
CA VAL A 467 -31.75 -5.14 20.00
C VAL A 467 -31.28 -3.71 19.79
N PHE A 468 -30.01 -3.45 20.10
CA PHE A 468 -29.36 -2.18 19.91
C PHE A 468 -27.94 -2.35 19.42
N GLU A 469 -27.39 -1.31 18.84
CA GLU A 469 -25.98 -1.21 18.40
C GLU A 469 -25.41 0.16 18.77
N THR A 470 -24.13 0.18 19.12
CA THR A 470 -23.31 1.39 19.19
C THR A 470 -22.15 1.21 18.23
N GLY A 471 -22.18 1.90 17.10
CA GLY A 471 -21.23 1.69 16.02
C GLY A 471 -20.99 2.92 15.17
N ASP A 472 -19.98 2.84 14.30
CA ASP A 472 -19.68 3.93 13.37
C ASP A 472 -20.52 3.80 12.10
N VAL A 473 -20.94 4.97 11.59
CA VAL A 473 -21.43 5.20 10.24
C VAL A 473 -20.45 6.12 9.51
N VAL A 474 -20.46 6.13 8.18
CA VAL A 474 -19.47 6.87 7.39
C VAL A 474 -20.16 7.69 6.32
N PHE A 475 -19.77 8.95 6.21
CA PHE A 475 -20.28 9.89 5.22
C PHE A 475 -19.16 10.40 4.31
N LYS A 476 -19.48 10.65 3.04
CA LYS A 476 -18.60 11.38 2.12
C LYS A 476 -18.63 12.87 2.44
N ASP A 477 -17.46 13.49 2.37
CA ASP A 477 -17.32 14.95 2.38
C ASP A 477 -16.11 15.34 1.51
N ASP A 478 -16.38 15.88 0.33
CA ASP A 478 -15.34 16.27 -0.63
C ASP A 478 -14.46 17.44 -0.17
N LYS A 479 -14.84 18.14 0.90
CA LYS A 479 -14.07 19.25 1.48
C LYS A 479 -12.95 18.77 2.40
N LEU A 480 -13.04 17.54 2.90
CA LEU A 480 -12.03 16.96 3.77
C LEU A 480 -10.90 16.34 2.93
N GLU A 481 -9.69 16.33 3.47
CA GLU A 481 -8.53 15.69 2.84
C GLU A 481 -8.79 14.21 2.50
N ARG A 482 -9.38 13.46 3.44
CA ARG A 482 -9.74 12.04 3.27
C ARG A 482 -11.06 11.83 2.53
N LYS A 483 -11.76 12.90 2.17
CA LYS A 483 -13.07 12.90 1.47
C LYS A 483 -14.15 12.07 2.14
N ALA A 484 -13.97 11.73 3.41
CA ALA A 484 -14.92 10.99 4.23
C ALA A 484 -14.64 11.21 5.72
N TYR A 485 -15.67 11.01 6.55
CA TYR A 485 -15.56 11.02 7.99
C TYR A 485 -16.50 10.00 8.63
N ASN A 486 -16.14 9.55 9.84
CA ASN A 486 -16.95 8.65 10.65
C ASN A 486 -17.74 9.45 11.67
N GLU A 487 -18.94 8.97 11.99
CA GLU A 487 -19.70 9.39 13.16
C GLU A 487 -20.07 8.18 14.00
N ARG A 488 -19.95 8.29 15.32
CA ARG A 488 -20.42 7.27 16.25
C ARG A 488 -21.90 7.45 16.51
N HIS A 489 -22.70 6.45 16.14
CA HIS A 489 -24.14 6.40 16.39
C HIS A 489 -24.48 5.34 17.44
N TRP A 490 -25.61 5.56 18.12
CA TRP A 490 -26.33 4.57 18.88
C TRP A 490 -27.71 4.39 18.25
N ALA A 491 -28.14 3.14 18.07
CA ALA A 491 -29.45 2.82 17.52
C ALA A 491 -30.08 1.64 18.22
N ALA A 492 -31.41 1.61 18.26
CA ALA A 492 -32.17 0.52 18.84
C ALA A 492 -33.45 0.25 18.05
N ILE A 493 -33.86 -1.02 17.99
CA ILE A 493 -35.11 -1.47 17.37
C ILE A 493 -35.93 -2.33 18.33
N TYR A 494 -37.21 -2.02 18.42
CA TYR A 494 -38.22 -2.89 19.02
C TYR A 494 -39.01 -3.55 17.92
N VAL A 495 -39.16 -4.87 17.97
CA VAL A 495 -39.97 -5.65 17.02
C VAL A 495 -40.98 -6.49 17.79
N GLY A 496 -42.26 -6.33 17.47
CA GLY A 496 -43.32 -6.97 18.24
C GLY A 496 -44.61 -7.19 17.47
N LYS A 497 -45.64 -7.64 18.17
CA LYS A 497 -47.00 -7.74 17.61
C LYS A 497 -47.65 -6.39 17.31
N ASN A 498 -47.20 -5.36 18.02
CA ASN A 498 -47.52 -3.95 17.82
C ASN A 498 -46.22 -3.16 17.58
N SER A 499 -46.34 -1.92 17.14
CA SER A 499 -45.16 -1.09 16.77
C SER A 499 -44.25 -0.76 17.93
N GLY A 500 -44.75 -0.59 19.17
CA GLY A 500 -43.98 -0.31 20.37
C GLY A 500 -43.28 1.05 20.37
N PHE A 501 -43.88 2.08 19.76
CA PHE A 501 -43.31 3.41 19.71
C PHE A 501 -42.98 3.96 21.12
N GLU A 502 -43.88 3.76 22.08
CA GLU A 502 -43.72 4.17 23.47
C GLU A 502 -42.54 3.50 24.16
N ILE A 503 -42.22 2.26 23.76
CA ILE A 503 -41.10 1.49 24.30
C ILE A 503 -39.79 2.06 23.79
N ILE A 504 -39.68 2.40 22.51
CA ILE A 504 -38.51 3.03 21.92
C ILE A 504 -38.31 4.45 22.49
N GLN A 505 -39.37 5.22 22.62
CA GLN A 505 -39.31 6.57 23.24
C GLN A 505 -38.88 6.47 24.70
N GLY A 506 -39.38 5.47 25.45
CA GLY A 506 -38.98 5.21 26.82
C GLY A 506 -37.50 4.86 26.96
N LEU A 507 -36.97 4.05 26.00
CA LEU A 507 -35.54 3.76 25.97
C LEU A 507 -34.71 5.02 25.67
N LEU A 508 -35.11 5.83 24.69
CA LEU A 508 -34.45 7.11 24.39
C LEU A 508 -34.45 7.99 25.65
N GLY A 509 -35.58 8.09 26.36
CA GLY A 509 -35.70 8.85 27.62
C GLY A 509 -34.72 8.37 28.69
N LYS A 510 -34.58 7.05 28.86
CA LYS A 510 -33.59 6.47 29.79
C LYS A 510 -32.15 6.84 29.40
N ILE A 511 -31.81 6.75 28.13
CA ILE A 511 -30.50 7.14 27.61
C ILE A 511 -30.24 8.62 27.89
N MET A 512 -31.18 9.51 27.54
CA MET A 512 -31.05 10.94 27.77
C MET A 512 -30.89 11.28 29.26
N GLN A 513 -31.64 10.61 30.14
CA GLN A 513 -31.49 10.75 31.57
C GLN A 513 -30.09 10.32 32.07
N THR A 514 -29.53 9.25 31.52
CA THR A 514 -28.19 8.80 31.85
C THR A 514 -27.13 9.86 31.51
N PHE A 515 -27.34 10.59 30.42
CA PHE A 515 -26.51 11.73 30.04
C PHE A 515 -26.96 13.07 30.67
N ARG A 516 -27.78 13.05 31.73
CA ARG A 516 -28.30 14.26 32.44
C ARG A 516 -28.95 15.26 31.49
N THR A 517 -29.75 14.76 30.55
CA THR A 517 -30.45 15.55 29.54
C THR A 517 -31.96 15.44 29.79
N GLU A 518 -32.59 16.54 30.14
CA GLU A 518 -34.00 16.56 30.53
C GLU A 518 -34.93 16.63 29.33
N TRP A 519 -36.13 16.10 29.48
CA TRP A 519 -37.20 16.26 28.50
C TRP A 519 -37.75 17.67 28.57
N ILE A 520 -37.83 18.37 27.42
CA ILE A 520 -38.42 19.69 27.30
C ILE A 520 -39.80 19.53 26.67
N ALA A 521 -40.87 19.73 27.47
CA ALA A 521 -42.25 19.57 27.02
C ALA A 521 -42.75 20.77 26.19
N ASP A 522 -42.31 21.98 26.54
CA ASP A 522 -42.66 23.23 25.84
C ASP A 522 -41.40 23.87 25.25
N TYR A 523 -41.06 23.47 24.04
CA TYR A 523 -39.86 23.91 23.32
C TYR A 523 -40.06 25.25 22.58
N GLY A 524 -41.29 25.78 22.53
CA GLY A 524 -41.60 27.09 21.97
C GLY A 524 -41.42 28.26 22.97
N ALA A 525 -41.44 28.02 24.26
CA ALA A 525 -41.11 28.99 25.28
C ALA A 525 -39.61 28.95 25.60
N ALA A 526 -39.02 30.02 26.09
CA ALA A 526 -37.60 30.15 26.44
C ALA A 526 -37.14 29.09 27.48
N ALA A 527 -37.07 27.85 27.06
CA ALA A 527 -36.60 26.75 27.89
C ALA A 527 -35.13 26.96 28.25
N SER A 528 -34.84 27.07 29.53
CA SER A 528 -33.48 27.22 30.04
C SER A 528 -32.84 25.86 30.24
N GLY A 529 -31.58 25.69 29.84
CA GLY A 529 -30.77 24.56 30.17
C GLY A 529 -30.57 23.52 29.08
N ARG A 530 -29.86 22.43 29.44
CA ARG A 530 -29.59 21.23 28.61
C ARG A 530 -30.84 20.37 28.55
N GLY A 531 -31.25 19.99 27.33
CA GLY A 531 -32.44 19.17 27.18
C GLY A 531 -32.65 18.62 25.79
N TYR A 532 -33.71 17.81 25.64
CA TYR A 532 -34.10 17.22 24.35
C TYR A 532 -35.62 17.20 24.21
N TRP A 533 -36.09 17.16 22.97
CA TRP A 533 -37.49 16.96 22.59
C TRP A 533 -37.59 16.23 21.27
N ILE A 534 -38.77 15.88 20.87
CA ILE A 534 -39.04 15.32 19.56
C ILE A 534 -39.99 16.23 18.78
N GLU A 535 -39.76 16.32 17.46
CA GLU A 535 -40.59 17.06 16.52
C GLU A 535 -41.09 16.11 15.44
N GLU A 536 -42.35 16.16 15.09
CA GLU A 536 -42.91 15.37 14.00
C GLU A 536 -42.14 15.64 12.70
N ASP A 537 -41.79 14.55 11.98
CA ASP A 537 -41.04 14.64 10.72
C ASP A 537 -41.42 13.52 9.75
N ASP A 538 -42.13 13.91 8.70
CA ASP A 538 -42.49 13.03 7.59
C ASP A 538 -41.49 13.10 6.41
N SER A 539 -40.41 13.81 6.54
CA SER A 539 -39.38 13.91 5.48
C SER A 539 -38.62 12.62 5.28
N VAL A 540 -38.41 11.82 6.33
CA VAL A 540 -37.72 10.55 6.32
C VAL A 540 -38.69 9.41 6.01
N LYS A 541 -38.71 9.00 4.75
CA LYS A 541 -39.68 8.01 4.23
C LYS A 541 -39.48 6.58 4.72
N THR A 542 -38.43 6.32 5.46
CA THR A 542 -38.17 5.07 6.17
C THR A 542 -39.25 4.79 7.23
N TYR A 543 -39.83 5.86 7.78
CA TYR A 543 -40.89 5.77 8.79
C TYR A 543 -42.29 5.79 8.16
N PHE A 544 -43.24 5.27 8.90
CA PHE A 544 -44.65 5.34 8.52
C PHE A 544 -45.15 6.78 8.60
N PRO A 545 -45.93 7.29 7.61
CA PRO A 545 -46.44 8.67 7.61
C PRO A 545 -47.17 9.04 8.91
N GLY A 546 -46.86 10.19 9.48
CA GLY A 546 -47.39 10.67 10.77
C GLY A 546 -46.87 9.86 11.98
N ARG A 547 -45.82 9.04 11.81
CA ARG A 547 -45.24 8.22 12.89
C ARG A 547 -43.71 8.31 12.95
N GLY A 548 -43.14 9.33 12.31
CA GLY A 548 -41.72 9.67 12.36
C GLY A 548 -41.50 10.96 13.11
N ALA A 549 -40.35 11.10 13.78
CA ALA A 549 -39.96 12.32 14.49
C ALA A 549 -38.45 12.52 14.46
N LYS A 550 -38.02 13.78 14.46
CA LYS A 550 -36.65 14.20 14.75
C LYS A 550 -36.40 14.20 16.24
N VAL A 551 -35.22 13.81 16.63
CA VAL A 551 -34.70 14.02 18.00
C VAL A 551 -33.90 15.31 18.01
N MET A 552 -34.38 16.29 18.73
CA MET A 552 -33.74 17.60 18.91
C MET A 552 -33.00 17.65 20.25
N PHE A 553 -31.86 18.29 20.27
CA PHE A 553 -31.02 18.39 21.46
C PHE A 553 -30.43 19.80 21.59
N ARG A 554 -30.37 20.29 22.82
CA ARG A 554 -29.69 21.51 23.21
C ARG A 554 -28.68 21.20 24.32
N SER A 555 -27.41 21.51 24.06
CA SER A 555 -26.27 21.14 24.94
C SER A 555 -26.20 21.99 26.23
N LYS A 556 -26.63 23.25 26.17
CA LYS A 556 -26.65 24.21 27.27
C LYS A 556 -27.64 25.34 27.01
N GLU A 557 -27.90 26.14 28.03
CA GLU A 557 -28.69 27.36 27.90
C GLU A 557 -28.14 28.29 26.80
N GLY A 558 -29.01 28.82 25.94
CA GLY A 558 -28.63 29.70 24.84
C GLY A 558 -27.91 29.04 23.66
N ALA A 559 -27.66 27.73 23.71
CA ALA A 559 -27.12 27.01 22.55
C ALA A 559 -28.22 26.76 21.50
N GLU A 560 -27.86 26.90 20.22
CA GLU A 560 -28.76 26.56 19.12
C GLU A 560 -29.12 25.07 19.17
N PRO A 561 -30.40 24.72 19.03
CA PRO A 561 -30.85 23.34 18.96
C PRO A 561 -30.23 22.61 17.75
N LYS A 562 -29.85 21.37 17.96
CA LYS A 562 -29.35 20.50 16.89
C LYS A 562 -30.24 19.27 16.77
N GLN A 563 -30.54 18.88 15.55
CA GLN A 563 -31.07 17.57 15.29
C GLN A 563 -29.95 16.56 15.49
N ILE A 564 -30.17 15.55 16.34
CA ILE A 564 -29.18 14.53 16.67
C ILE A 564 -29.56 13.13 16.16
N GLY A 565 -30.76 12.96 15.64
CA GLY A 565 -31.23 11.68 15.15
C GLY A 565 -32.72 11.68 14.80
N HIS A 566 -33.22 10.47 14.65
CA HIS A 566 -34.62 10.19 14.31
C HIS A 566 -35.16 9.01 15.12
N LEU A 567 -36.48 9.00 15.33
CA LEU A 567 -37.17 7.83 15.82
C LEU A 567 -38.55 7.71 15.14
N GLY A 568 -39.10 6.52 15.10
CA GLY A 568 -40.44 6.32 14.56
C GLY A 568 -40.81 4.87 14.34
N VAL A 569 -42.04 4.66 13.90
CA VAL A 569 -42.54 3.37 13.44
C VAL A 569 -42.02 3.13 12.04
N LEU A 570 -41.36 2.01 11.79
CA LEU A 570 -40.84 1.68 10.46
C LEU A 570 -41.97 1.41 9.46
N HIS A 571 -41.76 1.85 8.22
CA HIS A 571 -42.73 1.64 7.14
C HIS A 571 -42.83 0.13 6.81
N PRO A 572 -44.05 -0.43 6.56
CA PRO A 572 -44.22 -1.84 6.25
C PRO A 572 -43.39 -2.32 5.06
N GLU A 573 -43.19 -1.47 4.05
CA GLU A 573 -42.37 -1.78 2.88
C GLU A 573 -40.89 -1.98 3.26
N VAL A 574 -40.35 -1.18 4.20
CA VAL A 574 -39.01 -1.38 4.73
C VAL A 574 -38.90 -2.74 5.41
N MET A 575 -39.88 -3.08 6.24
CA MET A 575 -39.91 -4.39 6.92
C MET A 575 -39.99 -5.55 5.93
N MET A 576 -40.77 -5.41 4.87
CA MET A 576 -40.87 -6.41 3.80
C MET A 576 -39.57 -6.55 3.02
N ASN A 577 -38.90 -5.45 2.69
CA ASN A 577 -37.62 -5.46 1.96
C ASN A 577 -36.53 -6.22 2.72
N PHE A 578 -36.57 -6.23 4.05
CA PHE A 578 -35.67 -6.99 4.92
C PHE A 578 -36.25 -8.33 5.39
N ASP A 579 -37.37 -8.78 4.85
CA ASP A 579 -38.01 -10.06 5.17
C ASP A 579 -38.36 -10.22 6.69
N VAL A 580 -38.81 -9.13 7.31
CA VAL A 580 -39.24 -9.08 8.72
C VAL A 580 -40.75 -8.88 8.78
N PRO A 581 -41.55 -9.93 9.13
CA PRO A 581 -43.01 -9.89 9.02
C PRO A 581 -43.71 -9.27 10.25
N PHE A 582 -43.03 -8.43 11.01
CA PHE A 582 -43.55 -7.86 12.26
C PHE A 582 -43.48 -6.33 12.24
N ALA A 583 -44.36 -5.69 13.05
CA ALA A 583 -44.26 -4.24 13.25
C ALA A 583 -43.01 -3.88 14.08
N ALA A 584 -42.40 -2.74 13.79
CA ALA A 584 -41.21 -2.31 14.49
C ALA A 584 -41.18 -0.80 14.67
N SER A 585 -40.53 -0.36 15.74
CA SER A 585 -40.08 1.02 15.94
C SER A 585 -38.59 1.07 16.12
N PHE A 586 -37.99 2.14 15.61
CA PHE A 586 -36.55 2.34 15.55
C PHE A 586 -36.17 3.74 16.03
N VAL A 587 -35.01 3.85 16.67
CA VAL A 587 -34.36 5.12 17.01
C VAL A 587 -32.88 5.03 16.64
N GLU A 588 -32.35 6.12 16.12
CA GLU A 588 -30.91 6.30 15.89
C GLU A 588 -30.52 7.73 16.22
N VAL A 589 -29.44 7.89 16.99
CA VAL A 589 -28.90 9.20 17.39
C VAL A 589 -27.38 9.21 17.28
N ASN A 590 -26.83 10.36 16.90
CA ASN A 590 -25.41 10.63 16.93
C ASN A 590 -24.94 10.68 18.40
N ALA A 591 -24.04 9.78 18.78
CA ALA A 591 -23.54 9.67 20.15
C ALA A 591 -22.47 10.73 20.49
N GLU A 592 -21.84 11.35 19.48
CA GLU A 592 -20.74 12.29 19.67
C GLU A 592 -21.19 13.62 20.28
N VAL A 593 -22.48 13.92 20.20
CA VAL A 593 -23.06 15.16 20.79
C VAL A 593 -22.98 15.19 22.31
N PHE A 594 -22.65 14.05 22.94
CA PHE A 594 -22.49 13.91 24.39
C PHE A 594 -21.04 13.99 24.88
N LEU A 595 -20.08 14.23 23.97
CA LEU A 595 -18.65 14.42 24.26
C LEU A 595 -18.33 15.72 24.99
#